data_af9e7ee1db5414711f5fce6888e20f55
#
_entry.id   af9e7ee1db5414711f5fce6888e20f55
#
_cell.length_a   1.000
_cell.length_b   1.000
_cell.length_c   1.000
_cell.angle_alpha   90.00
_cell.angle_beta   90.00
_cell.angle_gamma   90.00
#
_symmetry.space_group_name_H-M   'P 1'
#
loop_
_entity.id
_entity.type
_entity.pdbx_description
1 polymer ?
#
loop_
_entity_poly.entity_id
_entity_poly.type
_entity_poly.pdbx_seq_one_letter_code
_entity_poly.pdbx_strand_id
1 'polypeptide(L)'
;MSALFELHYIKTSDGIGLEGILATPKSRTQTAALWVHGLTGSFYSCPERLDAIAAALNKKGVVLAAFNNRGHDVVASFKGRGGKGKTFVAGGALEKFADCVKDLRAAIGFLHRQGYKNIYLIGHSTGANKSLYYMARTQDRRVKGLALIGPLSDLAIEKHRLGATFKRNLERVRRYSKHHNPDWPMPDDISHVILGARRYLSLHDPKSREDVFPYHDPKASWSALKKVRVPLAIVIGQKDQHLGMWRAADLVNVFRKKAAATRQFTGIVVPRSNHSFTRTYEELAKALAGWVREVPKA
;
A
#
# COMPACT_ATOMS: atom_id res chain seq x y z
N MET A 1 -26.09 -6.84 3.76
CA MET A 1 -25.56 -8.18 4.12
C MET A 1 -24.05 -8.10 4.07
N SER A 2 -23.40 -8.54 5.12
CA SER A 2 -21.94 -8.66 5.20
C SER A 2 -21.43 -9.65 4.16
N ALA A 3 -20.25 -9.42 3.61
CA ALA A 3 -19.62 -10.35 2.67
C ALA A 3 -19.14 -11.60 3.41
N LEU A 4 -19.23 -12.76 2.74
CA LEU A 4 -18.59 -13.98 3.23
C LEU A 4 -17.12 -13.97 2.82
N PHE A 5 -16.23 -14.19 3.79
CA PHE A 5 -14.78 -14.24 3.57
C PHE A 5 -14.27 -15.66 3.77
N GLU A 6 -13.48 -16.13 2.81
CA GLU A 6 -12.74 -17.39 2.89
C GLU A 6 -11.28 -17.12 3.26
N LEU A 7 -10.75 -17.85 4.26
CA LEU A 7 -9.36 -17.74 4.68
C LEU A 7 -8.44 -18.51 3.73
N HIS A 8 -7.33 -17.89 3.33
CA HIS A 8 -6.33 -18.47 2.46
C HIS A 8 -4.93 -18.25 2.98
N TYR A 9 -4.02 -19.09 2.52
CA TYR A 9 -2.60 -19.03 2.84
C TYR A 9 -1.76 -19.05 1.56
N ILE A 10 -0.83 -18.12 1.45
CA ILE A 10 0.11 -18.05 0.33
C ILE A 10 1.55 -18.13 0.83
N LYS A 11 2.45 -18.58 -0.04
CA LYS A 11 3.88 -18.66 0.27
C LYS A 11 4.68 -17.80 -0.70
N THR A 12 5.54 -16.94 -0.16
CA THR A 12 6.45 -16.11 -0.94
C THR A 12 7.62 -16.89 -1.50
N SER A 13 8.35 -16.34 -2.47
CA SER A 13 9.53 -16.99 -3.07
C SER A 13 10.69 -17.22 -2.10
N ASP A 14 10.73 -16.46 -1.00
CA ASP A 14 11.70 -16.64 0.08
C ASP A 14 11.14 -17.44 1.27
N GLY A 15 10.02 -18.14 1.05
CA GLY A 15 9.47 -19.14 1.95
C GLY A 15 8.59 -18.61 3.09
N ILE A 16 8.31 -17.30 3.13
CA ILE A 16 7.42 -16.70 4.14
C ILE A 16 5.97 -17.05 3.82
N GLY A 17 5.22 -17.51 4.82
CA GLY A 17 3.78 -17.70 4.74
C GLY A 17 3.03 -16.44 5.07
N LEU A 18 2.00 -16.12 4.29
CA LEU A 18 1.14 -14.95 4.48
C LEU A 18 -0.31 -15.40 4.43
N GLU A 19 -1.08 -15.03 5.43
CA GLU A 19 -2.51 -15.28 5.53
C GLU A 19 -3.27 -14.18 4.79
N GLY A 20 -4.46 -14.50 4.33
CA GLY A 20 -5.34 -13.55 3.68
C GLY A 20 -6.75 -14.08 3.51
N ILE A 21 -7.60 -13.26 2.94
CA ILE A 21 -9.02 -13.54 2.72
C ILE A 21 -9.43 -13.26 1.30
N LEU A 22 -10.43 -14.01 0.82
CA LEU A 22 -11.17 -13.75 -0.39
C LEU A 22 -12.64 -13.58 -0.08
N ALA A 23 -13.26 -12.55 -0.67
CA ALA A 23 -14.70 -12.40 -0.75
C ALA A 23 -15.13 -12.58 -2.21
N THR A 24 -15.84 -13.68 -2.49
CA THR A 24 -16.18 -14.10 -3.84
C THR A 24 -17.65 -13.76 -4.15
N PRO A 25 -17.97 -13.17 -5.31
CA PRO A 25 -19.36 -12.95 -5.72
C PRO A 25 -20.05 -14.29 -6.05
N LYS A 26 -21.38 -14.31 -6.00
CA LYS A 26 -22.17 -15.50 -6.34
C LYS A 26 -21.96 -15.96 -7.79
N SER A 27 -21.75 -15.03 -8.71
CA SER A 27 -21.51 -15.31 -10.12
C SER A 27 -20.04 -15.64 -10.39
N ARG A 28 -19.79 -16.57 -11.30
CA ARG A 28 -18.43 -16.85 -11.79
C ARG A 28 -17.79 -15.61 -12.39
N THR A 29 -16.52 -15.38 -12.07
CA THR A 29 -15.77 -14.22 -12.57
C THR A 29 -14.30 -14.56 -12.76
N GLN A 30 -13.64 -13.85 -13.68
CA GLN A 30 -12.19 -13.88 -13.89
C GLN A 30 -11.50 -12.59 -13.39
N THR A 31 -12.22 -11.77 -12.62
CA THR A 31 -11.77 -10.47 -12.18
C THR A 31 -11.61 -10.44 -10.65
N ALA A 32 -10.45 -10.02 -10.19
CA ALA A 32 -10.15 -9.85 -8.77
C ALA A 32 -9.49 -8.49 -8.50
N ALA A 33 -9.80 -7.92 -7.35
CA ALA A 33 -9.13 -6.76 -6.79
C ALA A 33 -8.30 -7.18 -5.58
N LEU A 34 -6.99 -6.92 -5.61
CA LEU A 34 -6.07 -7.21 -4.52
C LEU A 34 -5.85 -5.96 -3.68
N TRP A 35 -6.33 -6.00 -2.43
CA TRP A 35 -6.08 -4.97 -1.44
C TRP A 35 -4.70 -5.12 -0.81
N VAL A 36 -3.94 -4.02 -0.76
CA VAL A 36 -2.62 -3.94 -0.11
C VAL A 36 -2.69 -2.93 1.03
N HIS A 37 -2.54 -3.41 2.26
CA HIS A 37 -2.61 -2.59 3.46
C HIS A 37 -1.38 -1.69 3.65
N GLY A 38 -1.56 -0.63 4.44
CA GLY A 38 -0.51 0.33 4.80
C GLY A 38 0.44 -0.14 5.89
N LEU A 39 1.20 0.81 6.45
CA LEU A 39 2.16 0.60 7.54
C LEU A 39 1.43 0.01 8.75
N THR A 40 1.98 -1.04 9.35
CA THR A 40 1.41 -1.76 10.50
C THR A 40 -0.03 -2.28 10.32
N GLY A 41 -0.62 -2.08 9.14
CA GLY A 41 -1.96 -2.60 8.84
C GLY A 41 -1.96 -4.10 8.57
N SER A 42 -3.17 -4.67 8.44
CA SER A 42 -3.42 -6.07 8.09
C SER A 42 -4.76 -6.19 7.36
N PHE A 43 -5.12 -7.37 6.89
CA PHE A 43 -6.47 -7.59 6.36
C PHE A 43 -7.55 -7.53 7.46
N TYR A 44 -7.20 -7.71 8.71
CA TYR A 44 -8.12 -7.65 9.86
C TYR A 44 -8.10 -6.32 10.64
N SER A 45 -7.26 -5.35 10.24
CA SER A 45 -7.15 -4.06 10.98
C SER A 45 -8.39 -3.17 10.86
N CYS A 46 -9.20 -3.35 9.83
CA CYS A 46 -10.43 -2.58 9.63
C CYS A 46 -11.42 -3.42 8.81
N PRO A 47 -12.11 -4.37 9.48
CA PRO A 47 -13.03 -5.30 8.83
C PRO A 47 -14.20 -4.58 8.16
N GLU A 48 -14.74 -3.51 8.75
CA GLU A 48 -15.88 -2.75 8.19
C GLU A 48 -15.53 -2.13 6.84
N ARG A 49 -14.30 -1.64 6.68
CA ARG A 49 -13.83 -1.11 5.40
C ARG A 49 -13.73 -2.20 4.34
N LEU A 50 -13.17 -3.36 4.69
CA LEU A 50 -13.05 -4.46 3.73
C LEU A 50 -14.41 -5.05 3.41
N ASP A 51 -15.35 -5.13 4.35
CA ASP A 51 -16.72 -5.59 4.11
C ASP A 51 -17.45 -4.67 3.13
N ALA A 52 -17.39 -3.36 3.33
CA ALA A 52 -17.97 -2.38 2.42
C ALA A 52 -17.39 -2.51 1.00
N ILE A 53 -16.06 -2.62 0.88
CA ILE A 53 -15.39 -2.77 -0.42
C ILE A 53 -15.75 -4.10 -1.07
N ALA A 54 -15.75 -5.20 -0.32
CA ALA A 54 -16.14 -6.52 -0.81
C ALA A 54 -17.58 -6.53 -1.34
N ALA A 55 -18.50 -5.98 -0.56
CA ALA A 55 -19.91 -5.90 -0.94
C ALA A 55 -20.11 -5.10 -2.24
N ALA A 56 -19.43 -3.97 -2.39
CA ALA A 56 -19.51 -3.14 -3.60
C ALA A 56 -18.87 -3.81 -4.83
N LEU A 57 -17.71 -4.43 -4.67
CA LEU A 57 -17.00 -5.15 -5.74
C LEU A 57 -17.76 -6.40 -6.17
N ASN A 58 -18.27 -7.20 -5.21
CA ASN A 58 -19.03 -8.43 -5.49
C ASN A 58 -20.31 -8.15 -6.28
N LYS A 59 -21.01 -7.03 -6.01
CA LYS A 59 -22.15 -6.55 -6.83
C LYS A 59 -21.76 -6.27 -8.29
N LYS A 60 -20.46 -6.07 -8.58
CA LYS A 60 -19.92 -5.86 -9.94
C LYS A 60 -19.23 -7.11 -10.50
N GLY A 61 -19.37 -8.27 -9.84
CA GLY A 61 -18.73 -9.51 -10.27
C GLY A 61 -17.20 -9.48 -10.11
N VAL A 62 -16.70 -8.78 -9.09
CA VAL A 62 -15.26 -8.68 -8.80
C VAL A 62 -14.98 -9.29 -7.44
N VAL A 63 -14.03 -10.23 -7.37
CA VAL A 63 -13.55 -10.78 -6.10
C VAL A 63 -12.71 -9.73 -5.38
N LEU A 64 -12.91 -9.55 -4.06
CA LEU A 64 -11.94 -8.88 -3.21
C LEU A 64 -10.99 -9.92 -2.61
N ALA A 65 -9.70 -9.72 -2.79
CA ALA A 65 -8.64 -10.42 -2.09
C ALA A 65 -7.86 -9.45 -1.20
N ALA A 66 -7.54 -9.85 0.02
CA ALA A 66 -6.68 -9.08 0.92
C ALA A 66 -5.74 -10.04 1.65
N PHE A 67 -4.44 -9.91 1.40
CA PHE A 67 -3.39 -10.68 2.07
C PHE A 67 -2.56 -9.79 2.97
N ASN A 68 -2.14 -10.31 4.10
CA ASN A 68 -1.05 -9.71 4.85
C ASN A 68 0.21 -9.65 3.97
N ASN A 69 0.98 -8.59 4.09
CA ASN A 69 2.36 -8.56 3.63
C ASN A 69 3.28 -8.66 4.84
N ARG A 70 4.58 -8.87 4.66
CA ARG A 70 5.54 -9.01 5.77
C ARG A 70 5.63 -7.80 6.70
N GLY A 71 5.06 -6.67 6.31
CA GLY A 71 4.96 -5.47 7.12
C GLY A 71 3.64 -5.34 7.88
N HIS A 72 2.85 -6.42 8.03
CA HIS A 72 1.61 -6.38 8.80
C HIS A 72 1.89 -6.30 10.29
N ASP A 73 0.99 -5.70 11.04
CA ASP A 73 1.12 -5.38 12.46
C ASP A 73 2.40 -4.57 12.78
N VAL A 74 2.61 -4.20 14.02
CA VAL A 74 3.83 -3.50 14.44
C VAL A 74 5.02 -4.44 14.37
N VAL A 75 4.89 -5.63 14.96
CA VAL A 75 5.86 -6.73 14.91
C VAL A 75 5.12 -8.02 14.63
N ALA A 76 5.59 -8.78 13.66
CA ALA A 76 5.02 -10.06 13.27
C ALA A 76 6.10 -11.15 13.17
N SER A 77 5.72 -12.39 13.51
CA SER A 77 6.59 -13.55 13.43
C SER A 77 6.11 -14.50 12.33
N PHE A 78 7.01 -14.88 11.43
CA PHE A 78 6.71 -15.72 10.27
C PHE A 78 7.44 -17.04 10.34
N LYS A 79 6.77 -18.14 9.99
CA LYS A 79 7.37 -19.46 9.83
C LYS A 79 7.89 -19.65 8.40
N GLY A 80 8.93 -20.46 8.25
CA GLY A 80 9.36 -20.99 6.94
C GLY A 80 10.61 -20.38 6.31
N ARG A 81 11.09 -19.23 6.76
CA ARG A 81 12.35 -18.68 6.25
C ARG A 81 13.54 -19.33 6.94
N GLY A 82 14.47 -19.90 6.16
CA GLY A 82 15.71 -20.50 6.69
C GLY A 82 15.60 -21.95 7.14
N GLY A 83 14.56 -22.69 6.76
CA GLY A 83 14.37 -24.13 7.01
C GLY A 83 13.27 -24.47 8.02
N LYS A 84 13.03 -25.78 8.23
CA LYS A 84 12.02 -26.27 9.15
C LYS A 84 12.24 -25.71 10.57
N GLY A 85 11.21 -25.13 11.16
CA GLY A 85 11.21 -24.65 12.56
C GLY A 85 11.87 -23.28 12.81
N LYS A 86 12.49 -22.64 11.79
CA LYS A 86 13.04 -21.29 11.97
C LYS A 86 11.94 -20.23 11.80
N THR A 87 11.97 -19.23 12.69
CA THR A 87 11.12 -18.07 12.63
C THR A 87 11.88 -16.87 12.08
N PHE A 88 11.14 -15.99 11.44
CA PHE A 88 11.62 -14.70 10.95
C PHE A 88 10.74 -13.60 11.53
N VAL A 89 11.33 -12.58 12.09
CA VAL A 89 10.61 -11.44 12.65
C VAL A 89 10.62 -10.28 11.66
N ALA A 90 9.45 -9.71 11.44
CA ALA A 90 9.24 -8.51 10.64
C ALA A 90 8.07 -7.70 11.22
N GLY A 91 7.16 -7.23 10.41
CA GLY A 91 6.11 -6.28 10.79
C GLY A 91 6.46 -4.87 10.32
N GLY A 92 5.53 -3.96 10.49
CA GLY A 92 5.69 -2.57 10.04
C GLY A 92 6.88 -1.85 10.62
N ALA A 93 7.29 -2.24 11.84
CA ALA A 93 8.46 -1.67 12.52
C ALA A 93 9.81 -2.12 11.93
N LEU A 94 9.85 -3.26 11.24
CA LEU A 94 11.10 -3.94 10.88
C LEU A 94 11.20 -4.29 9.40
N GLU A 95 10.12 -4.18 8.62
CA GLU A 95 10.10 -4.61 7.23
C GLU A 95 11.18 -3.92 6.37
N LYS A 96 11.71 -4.68 5.42
CA LYS A 96 12.53 -4.13 4.33
C LYS A 96 11.59 -3.84 3.17
N PHE A 97 11.36 -2.57 2.87
CA PHE A 97 10.39 -2.12 1.88
C PHE A 97 10.48 -2.87 0.53
N ALA A 98 11.70 -3.06 0.01
CA ALA A 98 11.90 -3.70 -1.28
C ALA A 98 11.39 -5.16 -1.33
N ASP A 99 11.26 -5.83 -0.19
CA ASP A 99 10.76 -7.20 -0.11
C ASP A 99 9.24 -7.30 -0.36
N CYS A 100 8.49 -6.19 -0.34
CA CYS A 100 7.08 -6.14 -0.72
C CYS A 100 6.82 -6.71 -2.13
N VAL A 101 7.84 -6.65 -3.01
CA VAL A 101 7.76 -7.25 -4.36
C VAL A 101 7.53 -8.75 -4.30
N LYS A 102 8.12 -9.45 -3.32
CA LYS A 102 7.94 -10.91 -3.14
C LYS A 102 6.52 -11.22 -2.66
N ASP A 103 6.02 -10.41 -1.74
CA ASP A 103 4.69 -10.59 -1.14
C ASP A 103 3.59 -10.35 -2.19
N LEU A 104 3.67 -9.23 -2.89
CA LEU A 104 2.71 -8.89 -3.94
C LEU A 104 2.76 -9.89 -5.10
N ARG A 105 3.96 -10.34 -5.49
CA ARG A 105 4.12 -11.38 -6.53
C ARG A 105 3.48 -12.70 -6.12
N ALA A 106 3.58 -13.09 -4.84
CA ALA A 106 2.95 -14.29 -4.31
C ALA A 106 1.41 -14.17 -4.34
N ALA A 107 0.85 -13.05 -3.88
CA ALA A 107 -0.59 -12.81 -3.87
C ALA A 107 -1.17 -12.75 -5.30
N ILE A 108 -0.55 -11.99 -6.21
CA ILE A 108 -0.95 -11.91 -7.62
C ILE A 108 -0.81 -13.28 -8.29
N GLY A 109 0.28 -14.01 -8.02
CA GLY A 109 0.50 -15.36 -8.52
C GLY A 109 -0.56 -16.34 -8.04
N PHE A 110 -0.98 -16.25 -6.78
CA PHE A 110 -2.07 -17.05 -6.24
C PHE A 110 -3.38 -16.76 -6.98
N LEU A 111 -3.78 -15.50 -7.08
CA LEU A 111 -5.00 -15.11 -7.79
C LEU A 111 -4.99 -15.59 -9.25
N HIS A 112 -3.87 -15.44 -9.93
CA HIS A 112 -3.74 -15.90 -11.32
C HIS A 112 -3.91 -17.43 -11.45
N ARG A 113 -3.34 -18.21 -10.51
CA ARG A 113 -3.55 -19.68 -10.48
C ARG A 113 -4.97 -20.09 -10.14
N GLN A 114 -5.71 -19.26 -9.40
CA GLN A 114 -7.15 -19.44 -9.14
C GLN A 114 -8.03 -19.10 -10.38
N GLY A 115 -7.41 -18.70 -11.50
CA GLY A 115 -8.11 -18.41 -12.75
C GLY A 115 -8.50 -16.92 -12.93
N TYR A 116 -8.09 -16.02 -12.03
CA TYR A 116 -8.36 -14.59 -12.19
C TYR A 116 -7.38 -13.98 -13.19
N LYS A 117 -7.86 -13.64 -14.38
CA LYS A 117 -7.06 -13.07 -15.48
C LYS A 117 -6.94 -11.54 -15.41
N ASN A 118 -7.94 -10.88 -14.83
CA ASN A 118 -7.99 -9.44 -14.67
C ASN A 118 -7.78 -9.08 -13.19
N ILE A 119 -6.56 -8.73 -12.81
CA ILE A 119 -6.22 -8.39 -11.44
C ILE A 119 -6.04 -6.86 -11.33
N TYR A 120 -6.79 -6.24 -10.43
CA TYR A 120 -6.65 -4.83 -10.06
C TYR A 120 -5.90 -4.72 -8.75
N LEU A 121 -4.80 -3.97 -8.74
CA LEU A 121 -4.01 -3.76 -7.54
C LEU A 121 -4.48 -2.49 -6.84
N ILE A 122 -4.91 -2.59 -5.59
CA ILE A 122 -5.47 -1.49 -4.80
C ILE A 122 -4.62 -1.32 -3.54
N GLY A 123 -3.82 -0.27 -3.49
CA GLY A 123 -2.96 0.02 -2.34
C GLY A 123 -3.45 1.19 -1.52
N HIS A 124 -3.47 1.06 -0.19
CA HIS A 124 -3.85 2.11 0.74
C HIS A 124 -2.65 2.57 1.57
N SER A 125 -2.47 3.89 1.72
CA SER A 125 -1.38 4.47 2.53
C SER A 125 -0.01 3.99 2.02
N THR A 126 0.91 3.48 2.86
CA THR A 126 2.16 2.87 2.41
C THR A 126 1.93 1.62 1.53
N GLY A 127 0.73 1.03 1.54
CA GLY A 127 0.32 0.02 0.56
C GLY A 127 0.24 0.59 -0.87
N ALA A 128 -0.07 1.88 -1.03
CA ALA A 128 0.01 2.57 -2.31
C ALA A 128 1.47 2.70 -2.77
N ASN A 129 2.39 3.02 -1.84
CA ASN A 129 3.84 3.07 -2.14
C ASN A 129 4.34 1.69 -2.59
N LYS A 130 3.98 0.61 -1.86
CA LYS A 130 4.32 -0.77 -2.21
C LYS A 130 3.77 -1.17 -3.59
N SER A 131 2.52 -0.83 -3.88
CA SER A 131 1.84 -1.16 -5.13
C SER A 131 2.47 -0.43 -6.32
N LEU A 132 2.77 0.86 -6.18
CA LEU A 132 3.47 1.62 -7.21
C LEU A 132 4.90 1.09 -7.42
N TYR A 133 5.64 0.85 -6.34
CA TYR A 133 6.99 0.30 -6.41
C TYR A 133 7.01 -1.06 -7.11
N TYR A 134 6.07 -1.95 -6.78
CA TYR A 134 5.89 -3.24 -7.43
C TYR A 134 5.70 -3.08 -8.94
N MET A 135 4.74 -2.27 -9.36
CA MET A 135 4.46 -2.04 -10.78
C MET A 135 5.65 -1.42 -11.51
N ALA A 136 6.32 -0.46 -10.91
CA ALA A 136 7.50 0.18 -11.49
C ALA A 136 8.69 -0.77 -11.66
N ARG A 137 8.79 -1.80 -10.81
CA ARG A 137 9.89 -2.79 -10.81
C ARG A 137 9.62 -4.00 -11.69
N THR A 138 8.36 -4.40 -11.82
CA THR A 138 8.02 -5.69 -12.44
C THR A 138 7.28 -5.57 -13.76
N GLN A 139 6.56 -4.47 -14.00
CA GLN A 139 5.66 -4.30 -15.14
C GLN A 139 4.74 -5.53 -15.32
N ASP A 140 4.23 -6.08 -14.24
CA ASP A 140 3.48 -7.33 -14.20
C ASP A 140 2.21 -7.24 -15.06
N ARG A 141 2.20 -7.93 -16.20
CA ARG A 141 1.10 -7.90 -17.19
C ARG A 141 -0.21 -8.50 -16.68
N ARG A 142 -0.17 -9.24 -15.56
CA ARG A 142 -1.38 -9.77 -14.90
C ARG A 142 -2.18 -8.68 -14.21
N VAL A 143 -1.52 -7.57 -13.84
CA VAL A 143 -2.18 -6.39 -13.26
C VAL A 143 -2.73 -5.52 -14.39
N LYS A 144 -4.05 -5.34 -14.40
CA LYS A 144 -4.80 -4.60 -15.43
C LYS A 144 -5.15 -3.17 -15.03
N GLY A 145 -5.02 -2.82 -13.77
CA GLY A 145 -5.23 -1.47 -13.26
C GLY A 145 -4.62 -1.30 -11.87
N LEU A 146 -4.29 -0.06 -11.52
CA LEU A 146 -3.67 0.33 -10.27
C LEU A 146 -4.48 1.43 -9.60
N ALA A 147 -4.99 1.20 -8.40
CA ALA A 147 -5.61 2.24 -7.56
C ALA A 147 -4.72 2.55 -6.35
N LEU A 148 -4.39 3.80 -6.17
CA LEU A 148 -3.57 4.33 -5.08
C LEU A 148 -4.47 5.18 -4.17
N ILE A 149 -4.73 4.69 -2.96
CA ILE A 149 -5.64 5.30 -2.00
C ILE A 149 -4.82 5.97 -0.92
N GLY A 150 -5.01 7.27 -0.70
CA GLY A 150 -4.21 8.04 0.24
C GLY A 150 -2.70 7.89 -0.01
N PRO A 151 -2.21 8.03 -1.28
CA PRO A 151 -0.79 7.92 -1.56
C PRO A 151 -0.03 9.03 -0.83
N LEU A 152 1.01 8.66 -0.09
CA LEU A 152 1.71 9.60 0.76
C LEU A 152 3.23 9.54 0.61
N SER A 153 3.90 10.64 0.99
CA SER A 153 5.33 10.71 1.21
C SER A 153 5.58 10.82 2.71
N ASP A 154 6.00 9.73 3.34
CA ASP A 154 6.37 9.71 4.76
C ASP A 154 7.48 10.74 5.04
N LEU A 155 8.40 10.92 4.09
CA LEU A 155 9.44 11.96 4.17
C LEU A 155 8.84 13.37 4.24
N ALA A 156 7.82 13.67 3.42
CA ALA A 156 7.18 14.99 3.44
C ALA A 156 6.46 15.24 4.77
N ILE A 157 5.75 14.23 5.27
CA ILE A 157 5.03 14.28 6.55
C ILE A 157 6.02 14.52 7.68
N GLU A 158 7.11 13.77 7.75
CA GLU A 158 8.10 13.88 8.81
C GLU A 158 8.86 15.20 8.76
N LYS A 159 9.20 15.70 7.56
CA LYS A 159 9.76 17.05 7.41
C LYS A 159 8.82 18.13 7.92
N HIS A 160 7.53 18.02 7.64
CA HIS A 160 6.53 18.97 8.11
C HIS A 160 6.39 18.92 9.63
N ARG A 161 6.32 17.72 10.21
CA ARG A 161 6.21 17.48 11.66
C ARG A 161 7.41 18.01 12.44
N LEU A 162 8.63 17.76 11.98
CA LEU A 162 9.88 18.09 12.68
C LEU A 162 10.41 19.49 12.34
N GLY A 163 10.00 20.08 11.22
CA GLY A 163 10.45 21.39 10.77
C GLY A 163 11.99 21.49 10.73
N ALA A 164 12.54 22.53 11.35
CA ALA A 164 13.98 22.80 11.41
C ALA A 164 14.78 21.67 12.08
N THR A 165 14.17 20.85 12.92
CA THR A 165 14.86 19.76 13.64
C THR A 165 15.01 18.48 12.82
N PHE A 166 14.38 18.37 11.66
CA PHE A 166 14.37 17.16 10.82
C PHE A 166 15.77 16.65 10.50
N LYS A 167 16.66 17.53 10.03
CA LYS A 167 18.04 17.14 9.69
C LYS A 167 18.79 16.55 10.87
N ARG A 168 18.71 17.25 12.03
CA ARG A 168 19.35 16.79 13.27
C ARG A 168 18.81 15.43 13.72
N ASN A 169 17.48 15.25 13.66
CA ASN A 169 16.86 13.97 14.01
C ASN A 169 17.31 12.84 13.07
N LEU A 170 17.32 13.07 11.77
CA LEU A 170 17.79 12.08 10.78
C LEU A 170 19.26 11.66 11.03
N GLU A 171 20.14 12.60 11.39
CA GLU A 171 21.53 12.31 11.74
C GLU A 171 21.64 11.50 13.05
N ARG A 172 20.80 11.79 14.04
CA ARG A 172 20.71 10.98 15.28
C ARG A 172 20.35 9.53 14.95
N VAL A 173 19.35 9.32 14.10
CA VAL A 173 18.93 7.98 13.68
C VAL A 173 20.03 7.25 12.89
N ARG A 174 20.69 7.92 11.98
CA ARG A 174 21.84 7.36 11.24
C ARG A 174 22.97 6.94 12.17
N ARG A 175 23.27 7.76 13.18
CA ARG A 175 24.26 7.44 14.22
C ARG A 175 23.81 6.24 15.05
N TYR A 176 22.57 6.25 15.53
CA TYR A 176 21.99 5.13 16.27
C TYR A 176 22.09 3.83 15.48
N SER A 177 21.72 3.84 14.21
CA SER A 177 21.79 2.68 13.31
C SER A 177 23.21 2.12 13.10
N LYS A 178 24.25 2.93 13.31
CA LYS A 178 25.66 2.48 13.21
C LYS A 178 26.18 1.83 14.48
N HIS A 179 25.69 2.25 15.64
CA HIS A 179 26.22 1.84 16.94
C HIS A 179 25.34 0.81 17.67
N HIS A 180 24.12 0.58 17.18
CA HIS A 180 23.15 -0.37 17.75
C HIS A 180 22.62 -1.28 16.65
N ASN A 181 21.93 -2.36 17.05
CA ASN A 181 21.20 -3.18 16.09
C ASN A 181 20.12 -2.31 15.38
N PRO A 182 20.20 -2.12 14.06
CA PRO A 182 19.32 -1.23 13.34
C PRO A 182 17.84 -1.69 13.32
N ASP A 183 17.57 -2.91 13.74
CA ASP A 183 16.23 -3.47 13.86
C ASP A 183 15.66 -3.37 15.29
N TRP A 184 16.43 -2.89 16.26
CA TRP A 184 15.90 -2.60 17.59
C TRP A 184 15.04 -1.33 17.58
N PRO A 185 13.99 -1.26 18.42
CA PRO A 185 13.20 -0.05 18.59
C PRO A 185 14.09 1.14 18.96
N MET A 186 13.82 2.27 18.33
CA MET A 186 14.48 3.52 18.66
C MET A 186 13.88 4.13 19.93
N PRO A 187 14.64 5.01 20.63
CA PRO A 187 14.11 5.81 21.73
C PRO A 187 12.87 6.64 21.31
N ASP A 188 11.92 6.79 22.22
CA ASP A 188 10.63 7.47 22.00
C ASP A 188 10.79 8.96 21.62
N ASP A 189 11.87 9.60 22.08
CA ASP A 189 12.18 10.99 21.73
C ASP A 189 12.62 11.17 20.26
N ILE A 190 12.89 10.07 19.55
CA ILE A 190 13.21 10.08 18.13
C ILE A 190 11.97 9.82 17.28
N SER A 191 11.19 8.82 17.65
CA SER A 191 9.99 8.43 16.91
C SER A 191 8.84 8.11 17.85
N HIS A 192 7.68 8.72 17.60
CA HIS A 192 6.44 8.42 18.32
C HIS A 192 5.77 7.10 17.88
N VAL A 193 6.32 6.46 16.85
CA VAL A 193 5.89 5.15 16.36
C VAL A 193 7.01 4.16 16.65
N ILE A 194 6.68 2.95 17.09
CA ILE A 194 7.66 1.89 17.31
C ILE A 194 8.26 1.49 15.95
N LEU A 195 9.50 1.88 15.72
CA LEU A 195 10.26 1.59 14.49
C LEU A 195 11.70 1.21 14.85
N GLY A 196 12.26 0.26 14.13
CA GLY A 196 13.70 0.10 14.07
C GLY A 196 14.34 1.24 13.27
N ALA A 197 15.60 1.58 13.58
CA ALA A 197 16.32 2.67 12.90
C ALA A 197 16.38 2.47 11.38
N ARG A 198 16.57 1.23 10.92
CA ARG A 198 16.54 0.88 9.49
C ARG A 198 15.18 1.22 8.84
N ARG A 199 14.10 0.90 9.55
CA ARG A 199 12.74 1.18 9.05
C ARG A 199 12.46 2.68 9.02
N TYR A 200 12.84 3.42 10.07
CA TYR A 200 12.73 4.87 10.07
C TYR A 200 13.47 5.51 8.89
N LEU A 201 14.71 5.07 8.63
CA LEU A 201 15.49 5.56 7.49
C LEU A 201 14.84 5.18 6.14
N SER A 202 14.21 4.01 6.06
CA SER A 202 13.45 3.62 4.85
C SER A 202 12.29 4.57 4.56
N LEU A 203 11.58 5.01 5.59
CA LEU A 203 10.44 5.94 5.45
C LEU A 203 10.88 7.39 5.19
N HIS A 204 11.95 7.86 5.86
CA HIS A 204 12.21 9.29 5.99
C HIS A 204 13.55 9.77 5.42
N ASP A 205 14.45 8.86 4.95
CA ASP A 205 15.70 9.31 4.30
C ASP A 205 15.39 9.80 2.86
N PRO A 206 15.82 11.01 2.47
CA PRO A 206 15.66 11.52 1.10
C PRO A 206 16.22 10.61 0.00
N LYS A 207 17.14 9.69 0.35
CA LYS A 207 17.72 8.71 -0.57
C LYS A 207 16.95 7.39 -0.58
N SER A 208 15.87 7.29 0.18
CA SER A 208 15.07 6.07 0.26
C SER A 208 14.36 5.75 -1.05
N ARG A 209 14.27 4.45 -1.35
CA ARG A 209 13.48 3.94 -2.50
C ARG A 209 11.97 3.89 -2.20
N GLU A 210 11.58 4.10 -0.96
CA GLU A 210 10.18 4.06 -0.51
C GLU A 210 9.45 5.37 -0.81
N ASP A 211 10.16 6.49 -0.91
CA ASP A 211 9.58 7.78 -1.29
C ASP A 211 9.29 7.83 -2.81
N VAL A 212 8.30 7.05 -3.23
CA VAL A 212 7.87 6.95 -4.64
C VAL A 212 6.94 8.08 -5.06
N PHE A 213 6.48 8.90 -4.11
CA PHE A 213 5.61 10.07 -4.29
C PHE A 213 6.27 11.35 -3.80
N PRO A 214 7.36 11.82 -4.42
CA PRO A 214 8.16 12.92 -3.90
C PRO A 214 7.53 14.30 -4.16
N TYR A 215 6.27 14.49 -3.75
CA TYR A 215 5.54 15.75 -3.97
C TYR A 215 6.02 16.90 -3.08
N HIS A 216 6.91 16.61 -2.12
CA HIS A 216 7.59 17.62 -1.30
C HIS A 216 8.73 18.34 -2.04
N ASP A 217 9.17 17.81 -3.18
CA ASP A 217 10.20 18.38 -4.03
C ASP A 217 9.67 18.61 -5.45
N PRO A 218 9.43 19.86 -5.86
CA PRO A 218 8.93 20.18 -7.21
C PRO A 218 9.86 19.69 -8.33
N LYS A 219 11.19 19.57 -8.04
CA LYS A 219 12.21 19.11 -8.99
C LYS A 219 12.37 17.60 -9.03
N ALA A 220 11.77 16.88 -8.09
CA ALA A 220 11.93 15.44 -8.00
C ALA A 220 11.44 14.70 -9.24
N SER A 221 12.18 13.67 -9.59
CA SER A 221 11.76 12.74 -10.64
C SER A 221 10.73 11.75 -10.12
N TRP A 222 9.55 11.73 -10.69
CA TRP A 222 8.51 10.75 -10.41
C TRP A 222 8.74 9.45 -11.19
N SER A 223 9.94 8.91 -11.10
CA SER A 223 10.44 7.82 -11.94
C SER A 223 9.59 6.54 -11.83
N ALA A 224 9.05 6.24 -10.65
CA ALA A 224 8.17 5.09 -10.46
C ALA A 224 6.82 5.30 -11.16
N LEU A 225 6.20 6.46 -10.97
CA LEU A 225 4.89 6.76 -11.56
C LEU A 225 4.95 6.84 -13.10
N LYS A 226 6.03 7.40 -13.65
CA LYS A 226 6.27 7.46 -15.09
C LYS A 226 6.35 6.09 -15.79
N LYS A 227 6.54 5.01 -15.03
CA LYS A 227 6.56 3.64 -15.55
C LYS A 227 5.19 2.95 -15.57
N VAL A 228 4.18 3.56 -14.95
CA VAL A 228 2.82 2.98 -14.91
C VAL A 228 2.13 3.22 -16.25
N ARG A 229 1.80 2.13 -16.93
CA ARG A 229 1.12 2.14 -18.25
C ARG A 229 -0.33 1.67 -18.17
N VAL A 230 -0.69 0.96 -17.09
CA VAL A 230 -2.07 0.50 -16.87
C VAL A 230 -2.96 1.66 -16.41
N PRO A 231 -4.28 1.57 -16.54
CA PRO A 231 -5.21 2.52 -15.95
C PRO A 231 -4.91 2.78 -14.47
N LEU A 232 -4.91 4.05 -14.08
CA LEU A 232 -4.50 4.51 -12.76
C LEU A 232 -5.63 5.31 -12.10
N ALA A 233 -6.02 4.92 -10.89
CA ALA A 233 -6.84 5.74 -10.02
C ALA A 233 -6.02 6.31 -8.86
N ILE A 234 -6.24 7.58 -8.55
CA ILE A 234 -5.78 8.24 -7.32
C ILE A 234 -7.01 8.61 -6.52
N VAL A 235 -7.12 8.07 -5.31
CA VAL A 235 -8.26 8.29 -4.40
C VAL A 235 -7.75 8.93 -3.12
N ILE A 236 -8.22 10.13 -2.79
CA ILE A 236 -7.77 10.89 -1.61
C ILE A 236 -8.99 11.34 -0.80
N GLY A 237 -8.93 11.18 0.51
CA GLY A 237 -9.91 11.76 1.41
C GLY A 237 -9.80 13.29 1.45
N GLN A 238 -10.93 14.01 1.36
CA GLN A 238 -10.92 15.47 1.38
C GLN A 238 -10.28 16.05 2.64
N LYS A 239 -10.42 15.36 3.78
CA LYS A 239 -9.88 15.73 5.09
C LYS A 239 -8.75 14.78 5.53
N ASP A 240 -8.00 14.24 4.57
CA ASP A 240 -6.85 13.39 4.87
C ASP A 240 -5.79 14.21 5.62
N GLN A 241 -5.49 13.80 6.85
CA GLN A 241 -4.58 14.52 7.76
C GLN A 241 -3.10 14.36 7.39
N HIS A 242 -2.77 13.47 6.45
CA HIS A 242 -1.40 13.25 5.98
C HIS A 242 -1.03 14.05 4.73
N LEU A 243 -1.90 14.93 4.26
CA LEU A 243 -1.62 15.75 3.09
C LEU A 243 -0.63 16.90 3.38
N GLY A 244 -0.34 17.19 4.67
CA GLY A 244 0.49 18.32 5.06
C GLY A 244 -0.15 19.63 4.60
N MET A 245 0.55 20.39 3.76
CA MET A 245 0.06 21.66 3.21
C MET A 245 -0.81 21.50 1.94
N TRP A 246 -1.00 20.29 1.44
CA TRP A 246 -1.73 20.06 0.19
C TRP A 246 -3.25 19.97 0.42
N ARG A 247 -4.01 20.56 -0.50
CA ARG A 247 -5.43 20.22 -0.66
C ARG A 247 -5.55 18.94 -1.49
N ALA A 248 -6.50 18.09 -1.14
CA ALA A 248 -6.68 16.79 -1.84
C ALA A 248 -6.82 16.94 -3.35
N ALA A 249 -7.61 17.92 -3.81
CA ALA A 249 -7.81 18.17 -5.24
C ALA A 249 -6.52 18.62 -5.96
N ASP A 250 -5.72 19.45 -5.30
CA ASP A 250 -4.46 19.95 -5.88
C ASP A 250 -3.45 18.81 -6.01
N LEU A 251 -3.37 17.96 -4.99
CA LEU A 251 -2.50 16.78 -5.03
C LEU A 251 -2.93 15.79 -6.12
N VAL A 252 -4.23 15.54 -6.29
CA VAL A 252 -4.76 14.74 -7.42
C VAL A 252 -4.31 15.32 -8.76
N ASN A 253 -4.34 16.65 -8.93
CA ASN A 253 -3.89 17.31 -10.16
C ASN A 253 -2.37 17.16 -10.37
N VAL A 254 -1.56 17.16 -9.29
CA VAL A 254 -0.12 16.84 -9.40
C VAL A 254 0.07 15.42 -9.93
N PHE A 255 -0.63 14.43 -9.36
CA PHE A 255 -0.57 13.05 -9.84
C PHE A 255 -0.98 12.94 -11.31
N ARG A 256 -2.05 13.62 -11.73
CA ARG A 256 -2.51 13.64 -13.12
C ARG A 256 -1.39 14.11 -14.06
N LYS A 257 -0.73 15.22 -13.72
CA LYS A 257 0.38 15.78 -14.53
C LYS A 257 1.59 14.84 -14.58
N LYS A 258 1.86 14.10 -13.50
CA LYS A 258 3.05 13.22 -13.41
C LYS A 258 2.80 11.80 -13.96
N ALA A 259 1.56 11.38 -14.11
CA ALA A 259 1.15 10.07 -14.62
C ALA A 259 1.01 10.03 -16.15
N ALA A 260 1.89 10.71 -16.87
CA ALA A 260 1.78 10.89 -18.32
C ALA A 260 1.81 9.60 -19.16
N ALA A 261 2.34 8.49 -18.63
CA ALA A 261 2.45 7.21 -19.34
C ALA A 261 1.21 6.31 -19.16
N THR A 262 0.30 6.63 -18.25
CA THR A 262 -0.89 5.81 -18.02
C THR A 262 -1.90 5.92 -19.18
N ARG A 263 -2.54 4.81 -19.51
CA ARG A 263 -3.57 4.77 -20.56
C ARG A 263 -4.83 5.56 -20.18
N GLN A 264 -5.15 5.59 -18.89
CA GLN A 264 -6.32 6.27 -18.33
C GLN A 264 -6.02 6.72 -16.91
N PHE A 265 -6.33 7.97 -16.58
CA PHE A 265 -6.17 8.51 -15.23
C PHE A 265 -7.53 8.92 -14.67
N THR A 266 -7.85 8.39 -13.48
CA THR A 266 -9.03 8.74 -12.70
C THR A 266 -8.60 9.36 -11.38
N GLY A 267 -8.99 10.60 -11.11
CA GLY A 267 -8.74 11.29 -9.83
C GLY A 267 -10.04 11.41 -9.05
N ILE A 268 -10.06 10.93 -7.81
CA ILE A 268 -11.24 10.92 -6.94
C ILE A 268 -10.89 11.57 -5.61
N VAL A 269 -11.62 12.60 -5.24
CA VAL A 269 -11.62 13.16 -3.87
C VAL A 269 -12.89 12.72 -3.19
N VAL A 270 -12.77 11.94 -2.11
CA VAL A 270 -13.93 11.48 -1.33
C VAL A 270 -14.28 12.54 -0.29
N PRO A 271 -15.48 13.15 -0.37
CA PRO A 271 -15.87 14.24 0.54
C PRO A 271 -15.87 13.80 2.00
N ARG A 272 -15.51 14.68 2.91
CA ARG A 272 -15.50 14.50 4.37
C ARG A 272 -14.63 13.37 4.90
N SER A 273 -13.93 12.64 4.04
CA SER A 273 -13.10 11.47 4.39
C SER A 273 -11.74 11.88 4.95
N ASN A 274 -11.33 11.24 6.03
CA ASN A 274 -9.96 11.25 6.55
C ASN A 274 -9.08 10.25 5.79
N HIS A 275 -7.82 10.07 6.21
CA HIS A 275 -6.88 9.12 5.60
C HIS A 275 -7.36 7.66 5.60
N SER A 276 -7.98 7.23 6.69
CA SER A 276 -8.51 5.87 6.87
C SER A 276 -9.92 5.67 6.31
N PHE A 277 -10.55 6.74 5.79
CA PHE A 277 -11.94 6.76 5.31
C PHE A 277 -12.96 6.37 6.38
N THR A 278 -12.64 6.60 7.65
CA THR A 278 -13.54 6.32 8.76
C THR A 278 -14.89 7.03 8.54
N ARG A 279 -16.00 6.31 8.70
CA ARG A 279 -17.37 6.77 8.45
C ARG A 279 -17.70 7.09 6.98
N THR A 280 -16.79 6.77 6.03
CA THR A 280 -17.00 6.98 4.59
C THR A 280 -16.54 5.76 3.78
N TYR A 281 -16.63 4.56 4.39
CA TYR A 281 -16.22 3.32 3.74
C TYR A 281 -17.09 2.99 2.52
N GLU A 282 -18.38 3.32 2.58
CA GLU A 282 -19.32 3.10 1.46
C GLU A 282 -18.99 3.99 0.26
N GLU A 283 -18.63 5.26 0.49
CA GLU A 283 -18.20 6.19 -0.56
C GLU A 283 -16.89 5.71 -1.22
N LEU A 284 -15.93 5.26 -0.42
CA LEU A 284 -14.70 4.64 -0.94
C LEU A 284 -15.02 3.40 -1.78
N ALA A 285 -15.87 2.51 -1.25
CA ALA A 285 -16.27 1.28 -1.90
C ALA A 285 -16.97 1.52 -3.24
N LYS A 286 -17.90 2.48 -3.29
CA LYS A 286 -18.57 2.90 -4.53
C LYS A 286 -17.57 3.45 -5.55
N ALA A 287 -16.63 4.30 -5.11
CA ALA A 287 -15.59 4.87 -5.96
C ALA A 287 -14.72 3.78 -6.61
N LEU A 288 -14.27 2.81 -5.81
CA LEU A 288 -13.45 1.70 -6.30
C LEU A 288 -14.22 0.76 -7.24
N ALA A 289 -15.44 0.39 -6.88
CA ALA A 289 -16.27 -0.47 -7.72
C ALA A 289 -16.67 0.20 -9.04
N GLY A 290 -16.90 1.52 -9.02
CA GLY A 290 -17.11 2.34 -10.23
C GLY A 290 -15.88 2.31 -11.13
N TRP A 291 -14.73 2.63 -10.58
CA TRP A 291 -13.46 2.65 -11.33
C TRP A 291 -13.12 1.29 -11.96
N VAL A 292 -13.21 0.19 -11.21
CA VAL A 292 -12.93 -1.17 -11.75
C VAL A 292 -13.83 -1.51 -12.93
N ARG A 293 -15.07 -1.01 -12.95
CA ARG A 293 -16.00 -1.22 -14.07
C ARG A 293 -15.62 -0.43 -15.31
N GLU A 294 -15.12 0.79 -15.15
CA GLU A 294 -14.76 1.71 -16.24
C GLU A 294 -13.44 1.35 -16.92
N VAL A 295 -12.59 0.59 -16.22
CA VAL A 295 -11.32 0.12 -16.80
C VAL A 295 -11.60 -0.93 -17.87
N PRO A 296 -11.10 -0.74 -19.11
CA PRO A 296 -11.26 -1.73 -20.18
C PRO A 296 -10.75 -3.11 -19.76
N LYS A 297 -11.59 -4.10 -19.89
CA LYS A 297 -11.17 -5.51 -19.74
C LYS A 297 -10.32 -5.87 -20.95
N ALA A 298 -9.09 -6.32 -20.71
CA ALA A 298 -8.19 -6.77 -21.76
C ALA A 298 -8.54 -8.19 -22.23
#